data_430813e35c7d3da7642e50b0f77094eb
#
_entry.id   430813e35c7d3da7642e50b0f77094eb
#
_cell.length_a   1.000
_cell.length_b   1.000
_cell.length_c   1.000
_cell.angle_alpha   90.00
_cell.angle_beta   90.00
_cell.angle_gamma   90.00
#
_symmetry.space_group_name_H-M   'P 1'
#
loop_
_entity.id
_entity.type
_entity.pdbx_description
1 polymer ?
#
loop_
_entity_poly.entity_id
_entity_poly.type
_entity_poly.pdbx_seq_one_letter_code
_entity_poly.pdbx_strand_id
1 'polypeptide(L)'
;MSGDAQWVRPTDTELDMFGLTHVGRVRRENQDHFMLCTVHPQVVVHGTSLPDAASLPLRGERIATYMLVADGVGGGSGGGEASRVALATITQYVASSMRSYHSAGAASDTEFYQALTDAALEAHAAVLKRQALDPAAKMATTLTLAVAVFPWMYVTQVGDSRC
;
A
#
# COMPACT_ATOMS: atom_id res chain seq x y z
N MET A 1 26.94 -30.45 1.42
CA MET A 1 25.57 -30.62 1.87
C MET A 1 24.98 -29.23 2.06
N SER A 2 24.45 -28.65 0.99
CA SER A 2 23.69 -27.40 1.04
C SER A 2 22.27 -27.76 1.47
N GLY A 3 21.96 -27.54 2.76
CA GLY A 3 20.60 -27.65 3.22
C GLY A 3 19.80 -26.52 2.56
N ASP A 4 18.93 -26.85 1.62
CA ASP A 4 17.93 -25.92 1.11
C ASP A 4 17.07 -25.50 2.31
N ALA A 5 17.33 -24.31 2.80
CA ALA A 5 16.47 -23.68 3.79
C ALA A 5 15.08 -23.52 3.13
N GLN A 6 14.16 -24.39 3.49
CA GLN A 6 12.80 -24.33 2.97
C GLN A 6 12.14 -23.09 3.58
N TRP A 7 12.07 -22.02 2.80
CA TRP A 7 11.42 -20.78 3.20
C TRP A 7 9.92 -21.04 3.40
N VAL A 8 9.44 -20.90 4.62
CA VAL A 8 8.03 -21.05 4.97
C VAL A 8 7.41 -19.66 5.08
N ARG A 9 6.30 -19.44 4.36
CA ARG A 9 5.57 -18.18 4.44
C ARG A 9 4.97 -18.01 5.83
N PRO A 10 5.24 -16.88 6.52
CA PRO A 10 4.58 -16.57 7.79
C PRO A 10 3.06 -16.47 7.62
N THR A 11 2.31 -17.03 8.53
CA THR A 11 0.85 -16.86 8.62
C THR A 11 0.48 -15.43 9.02
N ASP A 12 -0.79 -15.05 8.92
CA ASP A 12 -1.25 -13.72 9.35
C ASP A 12 -1.07 -13.49 10.85
N THR A 13 -1.15 -14.56 11.65
CA THR A 13 -0.95 -14.50 13.10
C THR A 13 0.51 -14.37 13.54
N GLU A 14 1.44 -14.62 12.62
CA GLU A 14 2.88 -14.45 12.85
C GLU A 14 3.38 -13.08 12.35
N LEU A 15 2.48 -12.25 11.80
CA LEU A 15 2.82 -10.88 11.42
C LEU A 15 2.55 -9.93 12.59
N ASP A 16 3.59 -9.20 12.98
CA ASP A 16 3.48 -8.06 13.87
C ASP A 16 3.85 -6.79 13.09
N MET A 17 2.87 -5.90 12.92
CA MET A 17 3.03 -4.64 12.17
C MET A 17 2.53 -3.49 13.02
N PHE A 18 3.37 -2.51 13.20
CA PHE A 18 3.06 -1.31 13.96
C PHE A 18 3.43 -0.05 13.18
N GLY A 19 2.61 0.97 13.25
CA GLY A 19 2.85 2.29 12.67
C GLY A 19 2.55 3.39 13.67
N LEU A 20 3.37 4.43 13.65
CA LEU A 20 3.19 5.60 14.50
C LEU A 20 3.47 6.86 13.69
N THR A 21 2.66 7.88 13.89
CA THR A 21 2.91 9.24 13.40
C THR A 21 2.67 10.23 14.52
N HIS A 22 3.43 11.32 14.51
CA HIS A 22 3.35 12.32 15.58
C HIS A 22 3.75 13.71 15.05
N VAL A 23 3.00 14.74 15.43
CA VAL A 23 3.23 16.12 14.97
C VAL A 23 4.59 16.71 15.39
N GLY A 24 5.26 16.08 16.35
CA GLY A 24 6.50 16.61 16.92
C GLY A 24 6.25 17.76 17.90
N ARG A 25 7.31 18.57 18.14
CA ARG A 25 7.27 19.68 19.11
C ARG A 25 7.24 21.06 18.46
N VAL A 26 7.46 21.14 17.15
CA VAL A 26 7.67 22.40 16.42
C VAL A 26 6.51 22.71 15.48
N ARG A 27 5.98 21.69 14.81
CA ARG A 27 4.88 21.84 13.85
C ARG A 27 3.54 21.96 14.58
N ARG A 28 2.59 22.67 13.97
CA ARG A 28 1.22 22.79 14.49
C ARG A 28 0.33 21.63 14.02
N GLU A 29 0.64 21.06 12.86
CA GLU A 29 -0.12 20.00 12.21
C GLU A 29 0.83 18.87 11.80
N ASN A 30 0.36 17.65 11.91
CA ASN A 30 1.03 16.48 11.37
C ASN A 30 0.59 16.31 9.92
N GLN A 31 1.54 16.29 9.01
CA GLN A 31 1.32 16.15 7.57
C GLN A 31 1.75 14.78 7.06
N ASP A 32 2.23 13.92 7.95
CA ASP A 32 2.65 12.57 7.63
C ASP A 32 1.49 11.60 7.74
N HIS A 33 1.39 10.71 6.78
CA HIS A 33 0.46 9.60 6.82
C HIS A 33 1.19 8.28 6.59
N PHE A 34 0.69 7.21 7.19
CA PHE A 34 1.14 5.86 6.90
C PHE A 34 -0.05 4.93 6.69
N MET A 35 0.21 3.81 6.04
CA MET A 35 -0.74 2.72 5.91
C MET A 35 0.00 1.38 5.97
N LEU A 36 -0.54 0.47 6.77
CA LEU A 36 -0.12 -0.92 6.85
C LEU A 36 -1.33 -1.77 6.46
N CYS A 37 -1.20 -2.58 5.44
CA CYS A 37 -2.32 -3.43 5.02
C CYS A 37 -1.83 -4.76 4.43
N THR A 38 -2.72 -5.75 4.47
CA THR A 38 -2.55 -7.04 3.82
C THR A 38 -3.60 -7.23 2.73
N VAL A 39 -3.21 -7.91 1.68
CA VAL A 39 -4.05 -8.18 0.52
C VAL A 39 -4.40 -9.65 0.49
N HIS A 40 -5.70 -9.94 0.39
CA HIS A 40 -6.27 -11.28 0.36
C HIS A 40 -7.34 -11.41 -0.73
N PRO A 41 -7.46 -12.58 -1.37
CA PRO A 41 -8.66 -12.90 -2.13
C PRO A 41 -9.83 -13.04 -1.19
N GLN A 42 -11.00 -12.59 -1.60
CA GLN A 42 -12.22 -12.71 -0.81
C GLN A 42 -13.41 -13.06 -1.69
N VAL A 43 -14.23 -14.00 -1.21
CA VAL A 43 -15.54 -14.31 -1.78
C VAL A 43 -16.61 -13.61 -0.95
N VAL A 44 -17.51 -12.88 -1.61
CA VAL A 44 -18.68 -12.26 -0.95
C VAL A 44 -19.91 -13.08 -1.32
N VAL A 45 -20.55 -13.69 -0.33
CA VAL A 45 -21.77 -14.49 -0.52
C VAL A 45 -22.99 -13.60 -0.33
N HIS A 46 -23.79 -13.44 -1.37
CA HIS A 46 -25.03 -12.66 -1.32
C HIS A 46 -26.26 -13.51 -0.95
N GLY A 47 -26.16 -14.84 -1.05
CA GLY A 47 -27.20 -15.77 -0.68
C GLY A 47 -26.74 -17.21 -0.90
N THR A 48 -27.22 -18.13 -0.06
CA THR A 48 -26.88 -19.55 -0.16
C THR A 48 -27.96 -20.41 0.50
N SER A 49 -28.10 -21.62 0.03
CA SER A 49 -28.89 -22.66 0.67
C SER A 49 -28.06 -23.65 1.49
N LEU A 50 -26.74 -23.43 1.58
CA LEU A 50 -25.85 -24.29 2.38
C LEU A 50 -26.14 -24.11 3.86
N PRO A 51 -26.27 -25.22 4.64
CA PRO A 51 -26.61 -25.14 6.06
C PRO A 51 -25.51 -24.46 6.89
N ASP A 52 -24.24 -24.61 6.50
CA ASP A 52 -23.09 -24.16 7.28
C ASP A 52 -22.29 -23.04 6.55
N ALA A 53 -23.00 -22.08 5.97
CA ALA A 53 -22.40 -21.00 5.21
C ALA A 53 -21.32 -20.19 5.99
N ALA A 54 -21.49 -20.07 7.32
CA ALA A 54 -20.55 -19.37 8.18
C ALA A 54 -19.18 -20.08 8.30
N SER A 55 -19.12 -21.36 8.00
CA SER A 55 -17.88 -22.17 8.04
C SER A 55 -17.10 -22.16 6.72
N LEU A 56 -17.64 -21.53 5.67
CA LEU A 56 -16.96 -21.47 4.38
C LEU A 56 -15.69 -20.61 4.48
N PRO A 57 -14.57 -21.07 3.87
CA PRO A 57 -13.34 -20.30 3.81
C PRO A 57 -13.47 -19.17 2.77
N LEU A 58 -14.13 -18.08 3.14
CA LEU A 58 -14.44 -16.98 2.23
C LEU A 58 -13.26 -16.01 2.01
N ARG A 59 -12.23 -16.11 2.83
CA ARG A 59 -10.99 -15.34 2.72
C ARG A 59 -9.83 -16.28 2.41
N GLY A 60 -9.15 -16.02 1.30
CA GLY A 60 -7.95 -16.78 0.92
C GLY A 60 -6.69 -16.32 1.67
N GLU A 61 -5.59 -17.01 1.42
CA GLU A 61 -4.28 -16.68 1.97
C GLU A 61 -3.83 -15.28 1.55
N ARG A 62 -3.00 -14.65 2.38
CA ARG A 62 -2.41 -13.36 2.08
C ARG A 62 -1.57 -13.43 0.81
N ILE A 63 -1.83 -12.53 -0.13
CA ILE A 63 -1.06 -12.38 -1.37
C ILE A 63 0.16 -11.50 -1.11
N ALA A 64 -0.05 -10.36 -0.45
CA ALA A 64 0.98 -9.37 -0.21
C ALA A 64 0.72 -8.60 1.09
N THR A 65 1.78 -7.99 1.60
CA THR A 65 1.73 -7.01 2.70
C THR A 65 2.28 -5.69 2.17
N TYR A 66 1.56 -4.59 2.39
CA TYR A 66 1.96 -3.24 2.00
C TYR A 66 2.23 -2.39 3.22
N MET A 67 3.34 -1.68 3.16
CA MET A 67 3.76 -0.69 4.16
C MET A 67 4.05 0.61 3.42
N LEU A 68 3.30 1.65 3.71
CA LEU A 68 3.38 2.93 3.03
C LEU A 68 3.61 4.06 4.04
N VAL A 69 4.48 4.97 3.67
CA VAL A 69 4.70 6.23 4.39
C VAL A 69 4.74 7.37 3.37
N ALA A 70 4.08 8.46 3.69
CA ALA A 70 4.09 9.69 2.92
C ALA A 70 4.27 10.89 3.88
N ASP A 71 5.38 11.62 3.71
CA ASP A 71 5.68 12.86 4.43
C ASP A 71 5.21 14.04 3.59
N GLY A 72 4.21 14.74 4.09
CA GLY A 72 3.60 15.88 3.40
C GLY A 72 4.46 17.12 3.50
N VAL A 73 4.85 17.67 2.36
CA VAL A 73 5.66 18.89 2.25
C VAL A 73 4.81 20.04 1.75
N GLY A 74 4.72 21.11 2.53
CA GLY A 74 3.99 22.30 2.13
C GLY A 74 3.65 23.21 3.30
N GLY A 75 3.34 24.50 2.99
CA GLY A 75 2.82 25.44 3.97
C GLY A 75 1.31 25.24 4.19
N GLY A 76 0.82 25.37 5.42
CA GLY A 76 -0.58 25.14 5.74
C GLY A 76 -0.98 23.65 5.60
N SER A 77 -2.23 23.38 5.23
CA SER A 77 -2.78 22.02 5.12
C SER A 77 -2.39 21.27 3.82
N GLY A 78 -1.66 21.91 2.91
CA GLY A 78 -1.38 21.34 1.57
C GLY A 78 -0.56 20.07 1.60
N GLY A 79 0.45 19.98 2.49
CA GLY A 79 1.27 18.77 2.64
C GLY A 79 0.46 17.56 3.16
N GLY A 80 -0.35 17.78 4.20
CA GLY A 80 -1.21 16.72 4.75
C GLY A 80 -2.25 16.23 3.75
N GLU A 81 -2.80 17.11 2.92
CA GLU A 81 -3.71 16.71 1.85
C GLU A 81 -2.95 15.94 0.76
N ALA A 82 -1.73 16.34 0.41
CA ALA A 82 -0.91 15.64 -0.59
C ALA A 82 -0.59 14.21 -0.15
N SER A 83 -0.09 14.01 1.08
CA SER A 83 0.23 12.69 1.62
C SER A 83 -1.02 11.80 1.73
N ARG A 84 -2.16 12.37 2.16
CA ARG A 84 -3.45 11.67 2.20
C ARG A 84 -3.90 11.20 0.82
N VAL A 85 -3.86 12.09 -0.19
CA VAL A 85 -4.26 11.78 -1.57
C VAL A 85 -3.35 10.71 -2.15
N ALA A 86 -2.04 10.81 -1.96
CA ALA A 86 -1.08 9.83 -2.46
C ALA A 86 -1.37 8.42 -1.91
N LEU A 87 -1.51 8.27 -0.59
CA LEU A 87 -1.79 6.97 0.02
C LEU A 87 -3.16 6.40 -0.39
N ALA A 88 -4.20 7.25 -0.46
CA ALA A 88 -5.51 6.81 -0.89
C ALA A 88 -5.49 6.30 -2.35
N THR A 89 -4.78 6.99 -3.24
CA THR A 89 -4.66 6.59 -4.65
C THR A 89 -3.92 5.27 -4.80
N ILE A 90 -2.80 5.08 -4.09
CA ILE A 90 -2.06 3.82 -4.13
C ILE A 90 -2.92 2.67 -3.61
N THR A 91 -3.64 2.90 -2.52
CA THR A 91 -4.54 1.87 -1.96
C THR A 91 -5.61 1.46 -2.97
N GLN A 92 -6.20 2.43 -3.67
CA GLN A 92 -7.19 2.17 -4.71
C GLN A 92 -6.56 1.45 -5.92
N TYR A 93 -5.36 1.85 -6.34
CA TYR A 93 -4.60 1.18 -7.40
C TYR A 93 -4.36 -0.29 -7.05
N VAL A 94 -3.85 -0.57 -5.85
CA VAL A 94 -3.63 -1.93 -5.35
C VAL A 94 -4.92 -2.74 -5.37
N ALA A 95 -6.02 -2.19 -4.84
CA ALA A 95 -7.31 -2.87 -4.80
C ALA A 95 -7.86 -3.19 -6.19
N SER A 96 -7.65 -2.30 -7.18
CA SER A 96 -8.11 -2.49 -8.57
C SER A 96 -7.22 -3.43 -9.38
N SER A 97 -5.91 -3.44 -9.11
CA SER A 97 -4.91 -4.23 -9.83
C SER A 97 -4.87 -5.70 -9.39
N MET A 98 -5.56 -6.07 -8.32
CA MET A 98 -5.61 -7.44 -7.79
C MET A 98 -5.98 -8.51 -8.83
N ARG A 99 -6.76 -8.14 -9.86
CA ARG A 99 -7.11 -9.07 -10.96
C ARG A 99 -5.89 -9.56 -11.72
N SER A 100 -4.89 -8.71 -11.90
CA SER A 100 -3.65 -9.04 -12.60
C SER A 100 -2.78 -10.02 -11.82
N TYR A 101 -2.78 -9.92 -10.48
CA TYR A 101 -2.03 -10.84 -9.62
C TYR A 101 -2.63 -12.26 -9.56
N HIS A 102 -3.93 -12.39 -9.78
CA HIS A 102 -4.59 -13.71 -9.81
C HIS A 102 -4.50 -14.40 -11.17
N SER A 103 -4.38 -13.64 -12.25
CA SER A 103 -4.37 -14.18 -13.63
C SER A 103 -2.97 -14.55 -14.11
N ALA A 104 -1.95 -13.94 -13.56
CA ALA A 104 -0.57 -14.22 -13.88
C ALA A 104 -0.02 -15.19 -12.84
N GLY A 105 0.20 -16.45 -13.23
CA GLY A 105 1.16 -17.25 -12.48
C GLY A 105 2.45 -16.43 -12.37
N ALA A 106 3.02 -16.34 -11.19
CA ALA A 106 4.22 -15.58 -10.81
C ALA A 106 4.57 -14.44 -11.79
N ALA A 107 4.01 -13.25 -11.56
CA ALA A 107 4.39 -12.06 -12.31
C ALA A 107 5.93 -11.95 -12.31
N SER A 108 6.53 -11.63 -13.44
CA SER A 108 7.97 -11.42 -13.49
C SER A 108 8.33 -10.20 -12.62
N ASP A 109 9.53 -10.19 -12.06
CA ASP A 109 10.03 -9.04 -11.28
C ASP A 109 9.85 -7.72 -12.06
N THR A 110 10.03 -7.74 -13.36
CA THR A 110 9.85 -6.58 -14.26
C THR A 110 8.43 -6.06 -14.25
N GLU A 111 7.42 -6.93 -14.34
CA GLU A 111 6.00 -6.54 -14.30
C GLU A 111 5.64 -5.97 -12.93
N PHE A 112 6.23 -6.53 -11.87
CA PHE A 112 6.02 -6.03 -10.52
C PHE A 112 6.61 -4.64 -10.31
N TYR A 113 7.85 -4.41 -10.78
CA TYR A 113 8.48 -3.09 -10.74
C TYR A 113 7.69 -2.07 -11.57
N GLN A 114 7.19 -2.45 -12.73
CA GLN A 114 6.35 -1.58 -13.54
C GLN A 114 5.07 -1.19 -12.79
N ALA A 115 4.39 -2.14 -12.16
CA ALA A 115 3.18 -1.88 -11.39
C ALA A 115 3.42 -0.93 -10.21
N LEU A 116 4.56 -1.04 -9.51
CA LEU A 116 4.93 -0.11 -8.44
C LEU A 116 5.22 1.30 -8.98
N THR A 117 5.86 1.37 -10.14
CA THR A 117 6.14 2.64 -10.83
C THR A 117 4.84 3.31 -11.26
N ASP A 118 3.92 2.56 -11.85
CA ASP A 118 2.62 3.07 -12.29
C ASP A 118 1.78 3.56 -11.10
N ALA A 119 1.79 2.83 -9.98
CA ALA A 119 1.13 3.25 -8.75
C ALA A 119 1.67 4.60 -8.24
N ALA A 120 2.99 4.79 -8.26
CA ALA A 120 3.63 6.05 -7.85
C ALA A 120 3.29 7.21 -8.81
N LEU A 121 3.24 6.94 -10.12
CA LEU A 121 2.86 7.93 -11.13
C LEU A 121 1.38 8.32 -11.02
N GLU A 122 0.49 7.37 -10.76
CA GLU A 122 -0.93 7.66 -10.52
C GLU A 122 -1.13 8.50 -9.26
N ALA A 123 -0.40 8.19 -8.19
CA ALA A 123 -0.43 9.00 -6.96
C ALA A 123 0.05 10.43 -7.23
N HIS A 124 1.14 10.60 -8.00
CA HIS A 124 1.63 11.91 -8.41
C HIS A 124 0.58 12.69 -9.22
N ALA A 125 -0.02 12.05 -10.21
CA ALA A 125 -1.07 12.66 -11.03
C ALA A 125 -2.29 13.09 -10.19
N ALA A 126 -2.68 12.28 -9.20
CA ALA A 126 -3.78 12.59 -8.31
C ALA A 126 -3.47 13.81 -7.41
N VAL A 127 -2.25 13.92 -6.89
CA VAL A 127 -1.80 15.09 -6.12
C VAL A 127 -1.82 16.35 -7.00
N LEU A 128 -1.30 16.29 -8.24
CA LEU A 128 -1.33 17.42 -9.17
C LEU A 128 -2.77 17.85 -9.51
N LYS A 129 -3.64 16.89 -9.77
CA LYS A 129 -5.07 17.16 -10.02
C LYS A 129 -5.74 17.83 -8.82
N ARG A 130 -5.42 17.40 -7.62
CA ARG A 130 -5.95 17.99 -6.38
C ARG A 130 -5.42 19.41 -6.18
N GLN A 131 -4.13 19.64 -6.42
CA GLN A 131 -3.51 20.97 -6.37
C GLN A 131 -4.13 21.95 -7.37
N ALA A 132 -4.50 21.47 -8.56
CA ALA A 132 -5.15 22.31 -9.57
C ALA A 132 -6.50 22.90 -9.12
N LEU A 133 -7.17 22.27 -8.15
CA LEU A 133 -8.42 22.76 -7.56
C LEU A 133 -8.19 23.86 -6.51
N ASP A 134 -6.98 23.94 -5.94
CA ASP A 134 -6.55 24.98 -5.02
C ASP A 134 -5.07 25.33 -5.29
N PRO A 135 -4.80 26.17 -6.28
CA PRO A 135 -3.42 26.54 -6.66
C PRO A 135 -2.63 27.25 -5.56
N ALA A 136 -3.31 27.83 -4.57
CA ALA A 136 -2.66 28.46 -3.43
C ALA A 136 -2.10 27.44 -2.41
N ALA A 137 -2.70 26.25 -2.35
CA ALA A 137 -2.21 25.15 -1.53
C ALA A 137 -1.03 24.49 -2.23
N LYS A 138 0.18 24.78 -1.81
CA LYS A 138 1.39 24.08 -2.30
C LYS A 138 1.35 22.65 -1.78
N MET A 139 1.09 21.70 -2.68
CA MET A 139 0.92 20.28 -2.37
C MET A 139 2.13 19.48 -2.88
N ALA A 140 2.88 18.90 -1.97
CA ALA A 140 3.91 17.91 -2.30
C ALA A 140 3.98 16.87 -1.17
N THR A 141 4.46 15.68 -1.49
CA THR A 141 4.70 14.62 -0.52
C THR A 141 5.81 13.72 -0.98
N THR A 142 6.54 13.15 -0.04
CA THR A 142 7.37 11.98 -0.29
C THR A 142 6.50 10.74 -0.44
N LEU A 143 7.08 9.65 -0.88
CA LEU A 143 6.46 8.34 -0.87
C LEU A 143 7.52 7.27 -0.62
N THR A 144 7.32 6.44 0.39
CA THR A 144 8.03 5.19 0.57
C THR A 144 6.99 4.08 0.60
N LEU A 145 7.10 3.15 -0.33
CA LEU A 145 6.22 2.00 -0.48
C LEU A 145 7.06 0.73 -0.43
N ALA A 146 6.85 -0.10 0.56
CA ALA A 146 7.42 -1.44 0.64
C ALA A 146 6.31 -2.48 0.48
N VAL A 147 6.54 -3.46 -0.40
CA VAL A 147 5.60 -4.53 -0.70
C VAL A 147 6.30 -5.87 -0.48
N ALA A 148 5.81 -6.63 0.48
CA ALA A 148 6.28 -7.99 0.74
C ALA A 148 5.37 -9.00 0.04
N VAL A 149 5.93 -9.70 -0.94
CA VAL A 149 5.36 -10.87 -1.62
C VAL A 149 6.33 -12.02 -1.38
N PHE A 150 6.04 -12.81 -0.36
CA PHE A 150 6.97 -13.83 0.12
C PHE A 150 7.53 -14.71 -1.00
N PRO A 151 8.87 -14.94 -1.02
CA PRO A 151 9.87 -14.51 -0.04
C PRO A 151 10.54 -13.15 -0.34
N TRP A 152 10.00 -12.35 -1.25
CA TRP A 152 10.59 -11.12 -1.74
C TRP A 152 9.98 -9.88 -1.10
N MET A 153 10.78 -8.82 -1.03
CA MET A 153 10.33 -7.49 -0.68
C MET A 153 10.78 -6.50 -1.77
N TYR A 154 9.84 -5.70 -2.24
CA TYR A 154 10.05 -4.65 -3.23
C TYR A 154 9.87 -3.30 -2.56
N VAL A 155 10.76 -2.36 -2.84
CA VAL A 155 10.71 -1.01 -2.27
C VAL A 155 10.76 0.02 -3.38
N THR A 156 9.82 0.95 -3.35
CA THR A 156 9.80 2.14 -4.20
C THR A 156 9.86 3.37 -3.31
N GLN A 157 10.75 4.31 -3.64
CA GLN A 157 10.98 5.50 -2.84
C GLN A 157 11.05 6.74 -3.72
N VAL A 158 10.32 7.78 -3.33
CA VAL A 158 10.33 9.10 -3.95
C VAL A 158 10.49 10.15 -2.85
N GLY A 159 11.55 10.94 -2.90
CA GLY A 159 11.88 11.95 -1.89
C GLY A 159 12.98 11.50 -0.93
N ASP A 160 12.99 12.06 0.27
CA ASP A 160 14.03 11.91 1.29
C ASP A 160 13.60 11.05 2.51
N SER A 161 12.35 10.58 2.54
CA SER A 161 11.93 9.54 3.48
C SER A 161 12.73 8.25 3.24
N ARG A 162 12.92 7.42 4.26
CA ARG A 162 13.81 6.26 4.16
C ARG A 162 13.12 4.98 4.67
N CYS A 163 13.51 3.88 4.04
CA CYS A 163 13.17 2.53 4.44
C CYS A 163 14.44 1.80 4.90
#